data_58433a3869c4acd314a83144926927da
#
_entry.id   58433a3869c4acd314a83144926927da
#
_cell.length_a   1.000
_cell.length_b   1.000
_cell.length_c   1.000
_cell.angle_alpha   90.00
_cell.angle_beta   90.00
_cell.angle_gamma   90.00
#
_symmetry.space_group_name_H-M   'P 1'
#
loop_
_entity.id
_entity.type
_entity.pdbx_description
1 polymer ?
#
loop_
_entity_poly.entity_id
_entity_poly.type
_entity_poly.pdbx_seq_one_letter_code
_entity_poly.pdbx_strand_id
1 'polypeptide(L)'
;FRGRKDGAILIAEESTAWPLVTKPPHDGGLGFNFKWNMGWMHDVLDYMQCDPYFRKGNHYKLTFPMMYAFAENYILALSHDEVVHGKRSLIDKMWGTYEEKFSELRLLYAYMYSHPGKKLLFMGGEFGQFIEWRFAEQLDWRLEEYDNHKKMWEYSAALGHFYQEHPAFFEIERELSGGEWEGFKWLKAQDCENSVLAYLRLSKDKKDEILVAINFT
;
A
#
# COMPACT_ATOMS: atom_id res chain seq x y z
N PHE A 1 6.73 12.54 25.08
CA PHE A 1 6.06 13.09 23.89
C PHE A 1 4.53 13.10 24.03
N ARG A 2 3.86 12.00 24.46
CA ARG A 2 2.39 11.95 24.62
C ARG A 2 1.82 12.97 25.64
N GLY A 3 2.61 13.55 26.51
CA GLY A 3 2.18 14.63 27.41
C GLY A 3 2.07 16.00 26.73
N ARG A 4 2.59 16.14 25.50
CA ARG A 4 2.45 17.34 24.71
C ARG A 4 1.13 17.29 23.95
N LYS A 5 0.25 18.21 24.19
CA LYS A 5 -1.02 18.38 23.48
C LYS A 5 -0.82 19.20 22.19
N ASP A 6 0.26 18.96 21.46
CA ASP A 6 0.64 19.71 20.26
C ASP A 6 0.20 19.03 18.94
N GLY A 7 -0.49 17.89 19.02
CA GLY A 7 -0.96 17.16 17.86
C GLY A 7 0.11 16.38 17.10
N ALA A 8 1.32 16.25 17.66
CA ALA A 8 2.41 15.50 17.03
C ALA A 8 2.06 14.01 16.86
N ILE A 9 2.34 13.47 15.69
CA ILE A 9 2.16 12.06 15.35
C ILE A 9 3.54 11.39 15.39
N LEU A 10 3.65 10.28 16.12
CA LEU A 10 4.84 9.45 16.18
C LEU A 10 4.64 8.20 15.34
N ILE A 11 5.51 8.00 14.37
CA ILE A 11 5.47 6.87 13.46
C ILE A 11 6.76 6.06 13.64
N ALA A 12 6.63 4.75 13.85
CA ALA A 12 7.78 3.86 13.97
C ALA A 12 8.11 3.25 12.60
N GLU A 13 9.36 3.42 12.18
CA GLU A 13 9.97 2.58 11.16
C GLU A 13 10.63 1.41 11.86
N GLU A 14 9.92 0.29 11.90
CA GLU A 14 10.34 -0.89 12.65
C GLU A 14 9.98 -2.14 11.83
N SER A 15 10.98 -2.92 11.43
CA SER A 15 10.86 -4.03 10.49
C SER A 15 10.70 -5.40 11.16
N THR A 16 10.81 -5.47 12.50
CA THR A 16 10.72 -6.73 13.21
C THR A 16 9.27 -7.07 13.63
N ALA A 17 9.07 -8.25 14.17
CA ALA A 17 7.81 -8.66 14.77
C ALA A 17 7.63 -8.17 16.23
N TRP A 18 8.29 -7.07 16.62
CA TRP A 18 8.11 -6.50 17.97
C TRP A 18 6.64 -6.14 18.19
N PRO A 19 6.00 -6.66 19.24
CA PRO A 19 4.57 -6.50 19.45
C PRO A 19 4.23 -5.17 20.12
N LEU A 20 2.97 -4.73 19.96
CA LEU A 20 2.35 -3.62 20.68
C LEU A 20 3.06 -2.26 20.48
N VAL A 21 3.69 -2.06 19.32
CA VAL A 21 4.39 -0.80 19.01
C VAL A 21 3.41 0.38 19.06
N THR A 22 2.20 0.20 18.54
CA THR A 22 1.18 1.25 18.46
C THR A 22 0.17 1.23 19.61
N LYS A 23 0.28 0.26 20.54
CA LYS A 23 -0.57 0.25 21.73
C LYS A 23 -0.08 1.27 22.76
N PRO A 24 -1.00 1.80 23.58
CA PRO A 24 -0.63 2.72 24.68
C PRO A 24 0.31 2.09 25.70
N PRO A 25 1.16 2.87 26.39
CA PRO A 25 2.04 2.33 27.44
C PRO A 25 1.32 1.66 28.60
N HIS A 26 0.10 2.08 28.94
CA HIS A 26 -0.68 1.44 30.00
C HIS A 26 -1.21 0.04 29.59
N ASP A 27 -1.23 -0.26 28.29
CA ASP A 27 -1.55 -1.58 27.74
C ASP A 27 -0.26 -2.39 27.40
N GLY A 28 0.90 -1.94 27.88
CA GLY A 28 2.19 -2.58 27.64
C GLY A 28 2.86 -2.21 26.33
N GLY A 29 2.30 -1.27 25.57
CA GLY A 29 2.82 -0.85 24.28
C GLY A 29 3.85 0.26 24.34
N LEU A 30 4.49 0.56 23.20
CA LEU A 30 5.49 1.61 23.08
C LEU A 30 4.88 3.01 22.88
N GLY A 31 3.63 3.07 22.47
CA GLY A 31 2.88 4.33 22.37
C GLY A 31 3.07 5.11 21.07
N PHE A 32 3.58 4.52 20.01
CA PHE A 32 3.55 5.14 18.69
C PHE A 32 2.11 5.26 18.19
N ASN A 33 1.87 6.23 17.31
CA ASN A 33 0.57 6.37 16.65
C ASN A 33 0.42 5.35 15.52
N PHE A 34 1.51 5.17 14.76
CA PHE A 34 1.55 4.25 13.62
C PHE A 34 2.89 3.52 13.55
N LYS A 35 2.88 2.42 12.79
CA LYS A 35 4.06 1.63 12.42
C LYS A 35 4.05 1.38 10.91
N TRP A 36 5.20 1.46 10.24
CA TRP A 36 5.29 1.03 8.85
C TRP A 36 5.10 -0.47 8.71
N ASN A 37 4.32 -0.88 7.71
CA ASN A 37 4.11 -2.28 7.38
C ASN A 37 5.18 -2.76 6.39
N MET A 38 6.36 -3.06 6.90
CA MET A 38 7.49 -3.51 6.07
C MET A 38 7.22 -4.91 5.49
N GLY A 39 6.47 -5.77 6.18
CA GLY A 39 6.09 -7.10 5.68
C GLY A 39 5.21 -7.00 4.43
N TRP A 40 4.17 -6.18 4.47
CA TRP A 40 3.33 -5.92 3.30
C TRP A 40 4.17 -5.35 2.13
N MET A 41 5.05 -4.41 2.41
CA MET A 41 5.87 -3.77 1.39
C MET A 41 6.77 -4.80 0.67
N HIS A 42 7.47 -5.65 1.42
CA HIS A 42 8.32 -6.69 0.84
C HIS A 42 7.50 -7.67 0.01
N ASP A 43 6.40 -8.19 0.57
CA ASP A 43 5.55 -9.18 -0.10
C ASP A 43 4.97 -8.65 -1.42
N VAL A 44 4.43 -7.42 -1.40
CA VAL A 44 3.80 -6.86 -2.59
C VAL A 44 4.84 -6.50 -3.67
N LEU A 45 5.99 -5.94 -3.29
CA LEU A 45 7.03 -5.62 -4.27
C LEU A 45 7.65 -6.87 -4.88
N ASP A 46 7.88 -7.91 -4.09
CA ASP A 46 8.33 -9.21 -4.58
C ASP A 46 7.32 -9.82 -5.56
N TYR A 47 6.03 -9.72 -5.25
CA TYR A 47 4.97 -10.20 -6.13
C TYR A 47 4.94 -9.43 -7.46
N MET A 48 4.99 -8.09 -7.41
CA MET A 48 4.92 -7.24 -8.60
C MET A 48 6.14 -7.37 -9.52
N GLN A 49 7.30 -7.73 -8.98
CA GLN A 49 8.51 -8.01 -9.75
C GLN A 49 8.46 -9.38 -10.47
N CYS A 50 7.58 -10.27 -10.02
CA CYS A 50 7.42 -11.58 -10.62
C CYS A 50 6.86 -11.49 -12.04
N ASP A 51 7.41 -12.28 -12.95
CA ASP A 51 6.76 -12.56 -14.24
C ASP A 51 5.35 -13.07 -13.99
N PRO A 52 4.31 -12.51 -14.64
CA PRO A 52 2.92 -12.91 -14.47
C PRO A 52 2.69 -14.42 -14.56
N TYR A 53 3.45 -15.13 -15.39
CA TYR A 53 3.39 -16.58 -15.51
C TYR A 53 3.65 -17.30 -14.18
N PHE A 54 4.50 -16.75 -13.30
CA PHE A 54 4.85 -17.34 -12.01
C PHE A 54 4.04 -16.77 -10.83
N ARG A 55 3.19 -15.77 -11.06
CA ARG A 55 2.43 -15.10 -9.98
C ARG A 55 1.49 -16.04 -9.25
N LYS A 56 0.95 -17.04 -9.91
CA LYS A 56 0.08 -18.04 -9.27
C LYS A 56 0.72 -18.74 -8.07
N GLY A 57 2.02 -19.05 -8.15
CA GLY A 57 2.78 -19.66 -7.06
C GLY A 57 3.10 -18.69 -5.92
N ASN A 58 2.93 -17.39 -6.12
CA ASN A 58 3.23 -16.32 -5.18
C ASN A 58 1.98 -15.59 -4.67
N HIS A 59 0.79 -16.03 -5.03
CA HIS A 59 -0.49 -15.37 -4.72
C HIS A 59 -0.68 -15.09 -3.23
N TYR A 60 -0.15 -15.95 -2.36
CA TYR A 60 -0.19 -15.78 -0.91
C TYR A 60 0.45 -14.45 -0.43
N LYS A 61 1.41 -13.90 -1.16
CA LYS A 61 2.03 -12.61 -0.83
C LYS A 61 1.05 -11.44 -0.84
N LEU A 62 -0.05 -11.56 -1.58
CA LEU A 62 -1.13 -10.58 -1.60
C LEU A 62 -2.15 -10.79 -0.48
N THR A 63 -2.33 -12.02 -0.01
CA THR A 63 -3.38 -12.36 0.96
C THR A 63 -2.86 -12.50 2.39
N PHE A 64 -1.62 -12.95 2.57
CA PHE A 64 -1.01 -13.15 3.88
C PHE A 64 -0.94 -11.87 4.73
N PRO A 65 -0.66 -10.67 4.19
CA PRO A 65 -0.66 -9.44 4.98
C PRO A 65 -1.97 -9.14 5.69
N MET A 66 -3.10 -9.65 5.21
CA MET A 66 -4.39 -9.52 5.91
C MET A 66 -4.45 -10.26 7.25
N MET A 67 -3.63 -11.30 7.43
CA MET A 67 -3.60 -12.06 8.69
C MET A 67 -3.13 -11.22 9.89
N TYR A 68 -2.39 -10.14 9.63
CA TYR A 68 -1.87 -9.24 10.67
C TYR A 68 -2.22 -7.76 10.43
N ALA A 69 -3.05 -7.46 9.43
CA ALA A 69 -3.36 -6.09 8.99
C ALA A 69 -3.85 -5.16 10.12
N PHE A 70 -4.45 -5.72 11.18
CA PHE A 70 -4.99 -4.98 12.31
C PHE A 70 -4.25 -5.23 13.64
N ALA A 71 -3.12 -5.95 13.61
CA ALA A 71 -2.31 -6.18 14.79
C ALA A 71 -1.70 -4.87 15.34
N GLU A 72 -1.42 -3.93 14.45
CA GLU A 72 -0.91 -2.59 14.73
C GLU A 72 -1.66 -1.53 13.89
N ASN A 73 -1.49 -0.26 14.19
CA ASN A 73 -1.95 0.82 13.33
C ASN A 73 -0.94 0.99 12.18
N TYR A 74 -1.14 0.27 11.09
CA TYR A 74 -0.16 0.23 10.01
C TYR A 74 -0.28 1.39 9.02
N ILE A 75 0.91 1.79 8.50
CA ILE A 75 1.06 2.56 7.26
C ILE A 75 1.68 1.62 6.22
N LEU A 76 1.03 1.46 5.08
CA LEU A 76 1.57 0.77 3.91
C LEU A 76 2.60 1.71 3.27
N ALA A 77 3.87 1.42 3.51
CA ALA A 77 4.95 2.32 3.14
C ALA A 77 5.62 1.87 1.84
N LEU A 78 5.49 2.68 0.80
CA LEU A 78 6.40 2.71 -0.34
C LEU A 78 7.29 3.94 -0.15
N SER A 79 8.34 3.79 0.65
CA SER A 79 9.15 4.89 1.17
C SER A 79 10.36 5.20 0.29
N HIS A 80 11.22 6.10 0.77
CA HIS A 80 12.50 6.41 0.12
C HIS A 80 13.41 5.19 0.04
N ASP A 81 13.38 4.31 1.05
CA ASP A 81 14.25 3.13 1.12
C ASP A 81 14.02 2.14 -0.03
N GLU A 82 12.81 2.09 -0.59
CA GLU A 82 12.52 1.21 -1.72
C GLU A 82 13.05 1.75 -3.06
N VAL A 83 13.47 3.02 -3.11
CA VAL A 83 13.82 3.70 -4.37
C VAL A 83 15.20 4.37 -4.36
N VAL A 84 16.03 4.13 -3.33
CA VAL A 84 17.41 4.63 -3.23
C VAL A 84 18.37 3.82 -4.10
N HIS A 85 19.61 4.32 -4.21
CA HIS A 85 20.69 3.75 -5.02
C HIS A 85 20.83 2.23 -4.87
N GLY A 86 20.83 1.54 -6.00
CA GLY A 86 20.94 0.08 -6.11
C GLY A 86 19.65 -0.70 -5.92
N LYS A 87 18.52 -0.01 -5.59
CA LYS A 87 17.22 -0.66 -5.37
C LYS A 87 16.22 -0.51 -6.51
N ARG A 88 16.54 0.27 -7.53
CA ARG A 88 15.66 0.68 -8.65
C ARG A 88 14.48 1.55 -8.18
N SER A 89 13.88 2.33 -9.07
CA SER A 89 12.64 3.06 -8.79
C SER A 89 11.43 2.11 -8.73
N LEU A 90 10.29 2.58 -8.22
CA LEU A 90 9.07 1.75 -8.15
C LEU A 90 8.65 1.25 -9.53
N ILE A 91 8.62 2.14 -10.54
CA ILE A 91 8.23 1.74 -11.89
C ILE A 91 9.24 0.78 -12.51
N ASP A 92 10.54 0.94 -12.23
CA ASP A 92 11.56 0.06 -12.79
C ASP A 92 11.54 -1.35 -12.15
N LYS A 93 10.98 -1.49 -10.96
CA LYS A 93 10.71 -2.80 -10.34
C LYS A 93 9.58 -3.56 -11.05
N MET A 94 8.65 -2.85 -11.69
CA MET A 94 7.51 -3.48 -12.37
C MET A 94 7.99 -4.35 -13.52
N TRP A 95 7.31 -5.48 -13.72
CA TRP A 95 7.61 -6.41 -14.81
C TRP A 95 7.08 -5.87 -16.15
N GLY A 96 7.74 -6.25 -17.26
CA GLY A 96 7.26 -6.02 -18.62
C GLY A 96 7.96 -4.91 -19.39
N THR A 97 7.37 -4.55 -20.52
CA THR A 97 7.76 -3.43 -21.40
C THR A 97 7.51 -2.09 -20.73
N TYR A 98 7.93 -1.00 -21.37
CA TYR A 98 7.70 0.35 -20.86
C TYR A 98 6.21 0.62 -20.55
N GLU A 99 5.32 0.27 -21.46
CA GLU A 99 3.86 0.46 -21.30
C GLU A 99 3.29 -0.44 -20.22
N GLU A 100 3.72 -1.69 -20.17
CA GLU A 100 3.29 -2.65 -19.15
C GLU A 100 3.70 -2.22 -17.76
N LYS A 101 4.91 -1.67 -17.58
CA LYS A 101 5.37 -1.13 -16.29
C LYS A 101 4.44 -0.06 -15.73
N PHE A 102 3.88 0.82 -16.56
CA PHE A 102 2.87 1.79 -16.12
C PHE A 102 1.56 1.13 -15.72
N SER A 103 1.15 0.09 -16.42
CA SER A 103 -0.06 -0.68 -16.07
C SER A 103 0.12 -1.38 -14.73
N GLU A 104 1.26 -2.01 -14.53
CA GLU A 104 1.64 -2.67 -13.28
C GLU A 104 1.74 -1.67 -12.11
N LEU A 105 2.29 -0.49 -12.32
CA LEU A 105 2.40 0.53 -11.30
C LEU A 105 1.02 1.07 -10.87
N ARG A 106 0.11 1.29 -11.83
CA ARG A 106 -1.29 1.63 -11.53
C ARG A 106 -1.97 0.54 -10.73
N LEU A 107 -1.73 -0.71 -11.08
CA LEU A 107 -2.26 -1.89 -10.40
C LEU A 107 -1.76 -1.96 -8.95
N LEU A 108 -0.47 -1.76 -8.72
CA LEU A 108 0.14 -1.69 -7.39
C LEU A 108 -0.54 -0.61 -6.53
N TYR A 109 -0.74 0.59 -7.09
CA TYR A 109 -1.35 1.69 -6.35
C TYR A 109 -2.84 1.44 -6.07
N ALA A 110 -3.60 0.89 -7.03
CA ALA A 110 -4.98 0.49 -6.79
C ALA A 110 -5.09 -0.50 -5.63
N TYR A 111 -4.21 -1.50 -5.60
CA TYR A 111 -4.13 -2.46 -4.50
C TYR A 111 -3.74 -1.80 -3.18
N MET A 112 -2.69 -0.96 -3.17
CA MET A 112 -2.25 -0.24 -1.97
C MET A 112 -3.38 0.63 -1.39
N TYR A 113 -4.04 1.43 -2.22
CA TYR A 113 -5.07 2.37 -1.76
C TYR A 113 -6.33 1.66 -1.26
N SER A 114 -6.67 0.51 -1.82
CA SER A 114 -7.85 -0.27 -1.40
C SER A 114 -7.58 -1.26 -0.26
N HIS A 115 -6.31 -1.65 0.00
CA HIS A 115 -5.93 -2.51 1.12
C HIS A 115 -6.07 -1.77 2.46
N PRO A 116 -6.43 -2.42 3.60
CA PRO A 116 -6.38 -1.80 4.93
C PRO A 116 -5.01 -1.23 5.30
N GLY A 117 -5.00 -0.16 6.10
CA GLY A 117 -3.80 0.58 6.50
C GLY A 117 -3.71 1.97 5.86
N LYS A 118 -3.01 2.90 6.50
CA LYS A 118 -2.74 4.24 5.96
C LYS A 118 -1.71 4.16 4.84
N LYS A 119 -1.59 5.19 4.03
CA LYS A 119 -0.79 5.17 2.78
C LYS A 119 0.41 6.09 2.88
N LEU A 120 1.56 5.61 2.42
CA LEU A 120 2.73 6.43 2.21
C LEU A 120 3.31 6.10 0.84
N LEU A 121 3.32 7.09 -0.04
CA LEU A 121 3.96 7.04 -1.34
C LEU A 121 5.06 8.10 -1.36
N PHE A 122 6.29 7.69 -1.60
CA PHE A 122 7.42 8.61 -1.67
C PHE A 122 7.42 9.37 -2.99
N MET A 123 7.87 10.63 -2.94
CA MET A 123 7.90 11.56 -4.06
C MET A 123 8.59 10.98 -5.30
N GLY A 124 8.04 11.29 -6.48
CA GLY A 124 8.47 10.76 -7.77
C GLY A 124 7.75 9.47 -8.17
N GLY A 125 7.17 8.74 -7.21
CA GLY A 125 6.36 7.56 -7.49
C GLY A 125 5.06 7.90 -8.20
N GLU A 126 4.47 9.07 -7.89
CA GLU A 126 3.19 9.53 -8.41
C GLU A 126 3.17 9.75 -9.94
N PHE A 127 4.32 10.03 -10.54
CA PHE A 127 4.46 10.13 -12.00
C PHE A 127 5.37 9.07 -12.61
N GLY A 128 5.77 8.07 -11.81
CA GLY A 128 6.55 6.93 -12.28
C GLY A 128 7.98 7.29 -12.69
N GLN A 129 8.71 8.05 -11.86
CA GLN A 129 10.10 8.39 -12.12
C GLN A 129 10.94 7.12 -12.27
N PHE A 130 11.72 7.00 -13.38
CA PHE A 130 12.60 5.84 -13.62
C PHE A 130 13.94 5.92 -12.88
N ILE A 131 14.43 7.15 -12.66
CA ILE A 131 15.69 7.35 -11.94
C ILE A 131 15.45 7.08 -10.45
N GLU A 132 16.38 6.34 -9.83
CA GLU A 132 16.43 6.16 -8.39
C GLU A 132 16.51 7.50 -7.68
N TRP A 133 15.89 7.61 -6.51
CA TRP A 133 15.92 8.85 -5.76
C TRP A 133 17.34 9.20 -5.29
N ARG A 134 17.73 10.44 -5.51
CA ARG A 134 19.01 11.03 -5.09
C ARG A 134 18.75 12.30 -4.30
N PHE A 135 19.14 12.30 -3.04
CA PHE A 135 18.89 13.44 -2.14
C PHE A 135 19.53 14.76 -2.58
N ALA A 136 20.59 14.69 -3.41
CA ALA A 136 21.31 15.87 -3.90
C ALA A 136 20.72 16.47 -5.19
N GLU A 137 19.73 15.83 -5.78
CA GLU A 137 19.15 16.20 -7.07
C GLU A 137 17.64 16.40 -6.93
N GLN A 138 17.09 17.28 -7.77
CA GLN A 138 15.63 17.39 -7.89
C GLN A 138 15.04 16.17 -8.59
N LEU A 139 13.73 15.95 -8.46
CA LEU A 139 13.00 14.96 -9.24
C LEU A 139 13.08 15.29 -10.73
N ASP A 140 12.97 14.28 -11.59
CA ASP A 140 13.02 14.46 -13.03
C ASP A 140 11.67 14.96 -13.58
N TRP A 141 11.36 16.24 -13.28
CA TRP A 141 10.12 16.90 -13.67
C TRP A 141 9.87 16.94 -15.19
N ARG A 142 10.91 16.78 -16.02
CA ARG A 142 10.76 16.71 -17.48
C ARG A 142 9.96 15.50 -17.95
N LEU A 143 9.83 14.48 -17.11
CA LEU A 143 9.01 13.31 -17.41
C LEU A 143 7.53 13.65 -17.60
N GLU A 144 7.05 14.75 -17.02
CA GLU A 144 5.66 15.24 -17.21
C GLU A 144 5.34 15.63 -18.67
N GLU A 145 6.36 15.83 -19.51
CA GLU A 145 6.20 16.08 -20.94
C GLU A 145 5.84 14.81 -21.73
N TYR A 146 6.01 13.63 -21.13
CA TYR A 146 5.74 12.35 -21.76
C TYR A 146 4.37 11.78 -21.32
N ASP A 147 3.58 11.37 -22.30
CA ASP A 147 2.18 10.96 -22.14
C ASP A 147 1.94 9.94 -21.00
N ASN A 148 2.79 8.90 -20.89
CA ASN A 148 2.58 7.86 -19.91
C ASN A 148 2.83 8.37 -18.48
N HIS A 149 3.83 9.23 -18.28
CA HIS A 149 4.12 9.85 -16.97
C HIS A 149 3.01 10.84 -16.58
N LYS A 150 2.55 11.67 -17.52
CA LYS A 150 1.42 12.57 -17.30
C LYS A 150 0.15 11.81 -16.92
N LYS A 151 -0.19 10.74 -17.64
CA LYS A 151 -1.35 9.89 -17.32
C LYS A 151 -1.19 9.18 -15.97
N MET A 152 0.04 8.83 -15.59
CA MET A 152 0.31 8.23 -14.27
C MET A 152 0.10 9.25 -13.15
N TRP A 153 0.53 10.50 -13.33
CA TRP A 153 0.23 11.60 -12.41
C TRP A 153 -1.27 11.82 -12.25
N GLU A 154 -1.99 11.96 -13.38
CA GLU A 154 -3.44 12.15 -13.39
C GLU A 154 -4.15 10.99 -12.67
N TYR A 155 -3.71 9.75 -12.92
CA TYR A 155 -4.21 8.56 -12.23
C TYR A 155 -3.94 8.61 -10.73
N SER A 156 -2.73 8.94 -10.31
CA SER A 156 -2.36 9.02 -8.90
C SER A 156 -3.17 10.08 -8.16
N ALA A 157 -3.39 11.24 -8.79
CA ALA A 157 -4.25 12.30 -8.26
C ALA A 157 -5.70 11.82 -8.13
N ALA A 158 -6.27 11.23 -9.19
CA ALA A 158 -7.63 10.72 -9.19
C ALA A 158 -7.84 9.63 -8.13
N LEU A 159 -6.88 8.71 -7.99
CA LEU A 159 -6.92 7.66 -6.97
C LEU A 159 -6.86 8.24 -5.54
N GLY A 160 -6.03 9.28 -5.33
CA GLY A 160 -5.95 9.99 -4.05
C GLY A 160 -7.26 10.68 -3.68
N HIS A 161 -7.90 11.36 -4.63
CA HIS A 161 -9.24 11.96 -4.44
C HIS A 161 -10.29 10.90 -4.16
N PHE A 162 -10.34 9.84 -4.95
CA PHE A 162 -11.26 8.73 -4.74
C PHE A 162 -11.11 8.12 -3.35
N TYR A 163 -9.87 7.92 -2.88
CA TYR A 163 -9.62 7.43 -1.52
C TYR A 163 -10.18 8.39 -0.45
N GLN A 164 -10.01 9.70 -0.61
CA GLN A 164 -10.47 10.70 0.37
C GLN A 164 -12.00 10.85 0.38
N GLU A 165 -12.65 10.66 -0.75
CA GLU A 165 -14.10 10.76 -0.89
C GLU A 165 -14.87 9.56 -0.33
N HIS A 166 -14.18 8.40 -0.17
CA HIS A 166 -14.80 7.15 0.25
C HIS A 166 -14.36 6.68 1.63
N PRO A 167 -15.13 6.96 2.71
CA PRO A 167 -14.86 6.52 4.07
C PRO A 167 -14.66 5.01 4.22
N ALA A 168 -15.22 4.21 3.31
CA ALA A 168 -15.03 2.76 3.24
C ALA A 168 -13.54 2.33 3.24
N PHE A 169 -12.63 3.18 2.77
CA PHE A 169 -11.21 2.85 2.70
C PHE A 169 -10.44 3.11 3.99
N PHE A 170 -10.93 3.96 4.89
CA PHE A 170 -10.13 4.41 6.03
C PHE A 170 -10.88 4.60 7.35
N GLU A 171 -12.22 4.54 7.36
CA GLU A 171 -13.00 4.85 8.56
C GLU A 171 -12.90 3.74 9.60
N ILE A 172 -12.88 2.49 9.16
CA ILE A 172 -12.83 1.31 10.03
C ILE A 172 -11.68 0.40 9.61
N GLU A 173 -10.78 0.17 10.55
CA GLU A 173 -9.65 -0.73 10.39
C GLU A 173 -9.42 -1.49 11.69
N ARG A 174 -10.27 -2.49 11.96
CA ARG A 174 -10.13 -3.33 13.16
C ARG A 174 -10.60 -4.77 12.94
N GLU A 175 -10.04 -5.67 13.71
CA GLU A 175 -10.48 -7.05 13.82
C GLU A 175 -11.61 -7.18 14.82
N LEU A 176 -12.60 -7.99 14.48
CA LEU A 176 -13.69 -8.39 15.36
C LEU A 176 -13.37 -9.69 16.10
N SER A 177 -14.10 -9.96 17.18
CA SER A 177 -13.99 -11.26 17.85
C SER A 177 -14.39 -12.39 16.90
N GLY A 178 -13.52 -13.40 16.75
CA GLY A 178 -13.75 -14.53 15.86
C GLY A 178 -12.96 -14.50 14.55
N GLY A 179 -12.05 -13.52 14.37
CA GLY A 179 -11.19 -13.45 13.19
C GLY A 179 -11.86 -12.82 11.97
N GLU A 180 -13.00 -12.18 12.15
CA GLU A 180 -13.62 -11.35 11.13
C GLU A 180 -13.05 -9.92 11.19
N TRP A 181 -13.09 -9.23 10.06
CA TRP A 181 -12.64 -7.84 9.97
C TRP A 181 -13.83 -6.91 9.79
N GLU A 182 -13.88 -5.84 10.58
CA GLU A 182 -14.83 -4.78 10.34
C GLU A 182 -14.31 -3.85 9.23
N GLY A 183 -15.15 -3.51 8.27
CA GLY A 183 -14.77 -2.66 7.13
C GLY A 183 -14.07 -3.39 5.97
N PHE A 184 -13.82 -4.70 6.09
CA PHE A 184 -13.21 -5.51 5.04
C PHE A 184 -13.87 -6.89 4.94
N LYS A 185 -14.13 -7.36 3.72
CA LYS A 185 -14.66 -8.72 3.49
C LYS A 185 -14.11 -9.32 2.21
N TRP A 186 -13.43 -10.45 2.31
CA TRP A 186 -13.04 -11.23 1.14
C TRP A 186 -14.27 -11.75 0.38
N LEU A 187 -14.26 -11.59 -0.93
CA LEU A 187 -15.18 -12.26 -1.86
C LEU A 187 -14.46 -13.37 -2.62
N LYS A 188 -13.22 -13.11 -3.03
CA LYS A 188 -12.38 -14.06 -3.75
C LYS A 188 -10.92 -13.84 -3.38
N ALA A 189 -10.41 -14.62 -2.44
CA ALA A 189 -9.03 -14.49 -1.92
C ALA A 189 -8.05 -15.49 -2.56
N GLN A 190 -8.54 -16.61 -3.11
CA GLN A 190 -7.70 -17.76 -3.47
C GLN A 190 -7.75 -18.13 -4.96
N ASP A 191 -8.05 -17.17 -5.84
CA ASP A 191 -8.01 -17.41 -7.29
C ASP A 191 -6.58 -17.23 -7.83
N CYS A 192 -5.69 -18.09 -7.36
CA CYS A 192 -4.28 -18.05 -7.73
C CYS A 192 -4.06 -18.42 -9.22
N GLU A 193 -4.87 -19.30 -9.78
CA GLU A 193 -4.73 -19.70 -11.19
C GLU A 193 -4.98 -18.56 -12.16
N ASN A 194 -5.87 -17.64 -11.82
CA ASN A 194 -6.16 -16.45 -12.60
C ASN A 194 -5.49 -15.19 -12.06
N SER A 195 -4.73 -15.29 -10.96
CA SER A 195 -4.12 -14.14 -10.26
C SER A 195 -5.14 -13.02 -9.94
N VAL A 196 -6.35 -13.39 -9.48
CA VAL A 196 -7.46 -12.47 -9.20
C VAL A 196 -7.74 -12.39 -7.71
N LEU A 197 -7.93 -11.17 -7.23
CA LEU A 197 -8.49 -10.87 -5.91
C LEU A 197 -9.81 -10.12 -6.03
N ALA A 198 -10.75 -10.41 -5.13
CA ALA A 198 -11.94 -9.57 -4.96
C ALA A 198 -12.32 -9.46 -3.49
N TYR A 199 -12.65 -8.25 -3.04
CA TYR A 199 -13.08 -7.95 -1.69
C TYR A 199 -13.96 -6.71 -1.62
N LEU A 200 -14.66 -6.55 -0.51
CA LEU A 200 -15.43 -5.36 -0.18
C LEU A 200 -14.70 -4.51 0.85
N ARG A 201 -14.79 -3.19 0.68
CA ARG A 201 -14.50 -2.19 1.70
C ARG A 201 -15.82 -1.55 2.11
N LEU A 202 -16.01 -1.36 3.42
CA LEU A 202 -17.27 -0.91 3.99
C LEU A 202 -17.01 0.24 4.96
N SER A 203 -17.83 1.31 4.85
CA SER A 203 -17.87 2.36 5.87
C SER A 203 -18.58 1.87 7.14
N LYS A 204 -18.48 2.63 8.22
CA LYS A 204 -19.06 2.31 9.52
C LYS A 204 -20.58 2.19 9.47
N ASP A 205 -21.23 3.06 8.74
CA ASP A 205 -22.69 3.06 8.57
C ASP A 205 -23.15 2.17 7.39
N LYS A 206 -22.20 1.53 6.69
CA LYS A 206 -22.42 0.66 5.52
C LYS A 206 -23.14 1.33 4.35
N LYS A 207 -23.10 2.66 4.27
CA LYS A 207 -23.68 3.40 3.14
C LYS A 207 -22.68 3.58 2.01
N ASP A 208 -21.40 3.58 2.34
CA ASP A 208 -20.32 3.57 1.37
C ASP A 208 -19.74 2.15 1.31
N GLU A 209 -20.00 1.48 0.20
CA GLU A 209 -19.59 0.10 -0.05
C GLU A 209 -18.85 0.03 -1.39
N ILE A 210 -17.59 -0.36 -1.36
CA ILE A 210 -16.72 -0.43 -2.53
C ILE A 210 -16.36 -1.87 -2.82
N LEU A 211 -16.77 -2.36 -3.99
CA LEU A 211 -16.28 -3.61 -4.55
C LEU A 211 -14.92 -3.38 -5.22
N VAL A 212 -13.92 -4.07 -4.74
CA VAL A 212 -12.59 -4.10 -5.33
C VAL A 212 -12.39 -5.44 -6.02
N ALA A 213 -12.13 -5.41 -7.34
CA ALA A 213 -11.78 -6.58 -8.13
C ALA A 213 -10.51 -6.27 -8.91
N ILE A 214 -9.47 -7.07 -8.71
CA ILE A 214 -8.14 -6.84 -9.26
C ILE A 214 -7.67 -8.10 -9.99
N ASN A 215 -7.23 -7.91 -11.24
CA ASN A 215 -6.53 -8.92 -12.02
C ASN A 215 -5.05 -8.52 -12.11
N PHE A 216 -4.17 -9.42 -11.68
CA PHE A 216 -2.72 -9.23 -11.67
C PHE A 216 -2.01 -9.89 -12.85
N THR A 217 -2.70 -10.25 -13.94
CA THR A 217 -2.12 -10.82 -15.18
C THR A 217 -2.40 -9.96 -16.38
#